data_50e9165e51f10a0276f747e16ddd1d85
#
_entry.id   50e9165e51f10a0276f747e16ddd1d85
#
_cell.length_a   1.000
_cell.length_b   1.000
_cell.length_c   1.000
_cell.angle_alpha   90.00
_cell.angle_beta   90.00
_cell.angle_gamma   90.00
#
_symmetry.space_group_name_H-M   'P 1'
#
loop_
_entity.id
_entity.type
_entity.pdbx_description
1 polymer ?
#
loop_
_entity_poly.entity_id
_entity_poly.type
_entity_poly.pdbx_seq_one_letter_code
_entity_poly.pdbx_strand_id
1 'polypeptide(L)'
;MAWVAFCSAMGGLTLYTVRFLFPNVLSEPPSSFRAGDMLTYEPNKVDDKYKDVGAWVIRARDERNRDIIYALSTVCTHLGCTPNWLESEKKFKCPCHGSGFRISGVNFEGPAPRPLERFAIRKTDEGIIIVDKSRKFQKELGQWEDSDSYLLV
;
A
#
# COMPACT_ATOMS: atom_id res chain seq x y z
N MET A 1 -43.98 31.44 -21.74
CA MET A 1 -43.09 31.64 -20.58
C MET A 1 -42.85 30.34 -19.79
N ALA A 2 -43.89 29.66 -19.31
CA ALA A 2 -43.78 28.41 -18.49
C ALA A 2 -42.98 27.28 -19.15
N TRP A 3 -43.21 27.01 -20.42
CA TRP A 3 -42.50 25.96 -21.16
C TRP A 3 -41.00 26.25 -21.31
N VAL A 4 -40.63 27.49 -21.49
CA VAL A 4 -39.20 27.89 -21.59
C VAL A 4 -38.50 27.65 -20.27
N ALA A 5 -39.15 28.07 -19.16
CA ALA A 5 -38.62 27.83 -17.80
C ALA A 5 -38.47 26.33 -17.51
N PHE A 6 -39.49 25.53 -17.87
CA PHE A 6 -39.46 24.07 -17.67
C PHE A 6 -38.33 23.42 -18.50
N CYS A 7 -38.20 23.75 -19.78
CA CYS A 7 -37.13 23.20 -20.62
C CYS A 7 -35.74 23.60 -20.12
N SER A 8 -35.57 24.86 -19.65
CA SER A 8 -34.30 25.31 -19.05
C SER A 8 -33.94 24.55 -17.79
N ALA A 9 -34.92 24.35 -16.89
CA ALA A 9 -34.70 23.56 -15.66
C ALA A 9 -34.36 22.12 -15.96
N MET A 10 -35.08 21.48 -16.89
CA MET A 10 -34.80 20.09 -17.29
C MET A 10 -33.44 19.97 -17.98
N GLY A 11 -33.07 20.92 -18.86
CA GLY A 11 -31.77 20.94 -19.50
C GLY A 11 -30.62 21.11 -18.49
N GLY A 12 -30.80 22.02 -17.52
CA GLY A 12 -29.84 22.19 -16.42
C GLY A 12 -29.67 20.92 -15.58
N LEU A 13 -30.79 20.31 -15.18
CA LEU A 13 -30.75 19.06 -14.40
C LEU A 13 -30.05 17.94 -15.17
N THR A 14 -30.34 17.80 -16.46
CA THR A 14 -29.68 16.79 -17.31
C THR A 14 -28.17 17.04 -17.39
N LEU A 15 -27.73 18.29 -17.60
CA LEU A 15 -26.32 18.64 -17.63
C LEU A 15 -25.62 18.33 -16.30
N TYR A 16 -26.23 18.64 -15.17
CA TYR A 16 -25.68 18.31 -13.86
C TYR A 16 -25.61 16.80 -13.65
N THR A 17 -26.63 16.03 -14.06
CA THR A 17 -26.63 14.57 -13.97
C THR A 17 -25.51 13.97 -14.83
N VAL A 18 -25.38 14.43 -16.07
CA VAL A 18 -24.30 13.99 -16.96
C VAL A 18 -22.94 14.34 -16.34
N ARG A 19 -22.78 15.58 -15.85
CA ARG A 19 -21.52 16.01 -15.18
C ARG A 19 -21.19 15.16 -13.95
N PHE A 20 -22.18 14.76 -13.17
CA PHE A 20 -22.01 13.90 -12.00
C PHE A 20 -21.51 12.50 -12.37
N LEU A 21 -21.90 11.96 -13.53
CA LEU A 21 -21.47 10.65 -14.01
C LEU A 21 -20.01 10.63 -14.49
N PHE A 22 -19.41 11.79 -14.75
CA PHE A 22 -18.00 11.88 -15.12
C PHE A 22 -17.13 12.18 -13.90
N PRO A 23 -16.09 11.36 -13.62
CA PRO A 23 -15.21 11.60 -12.49
C PRO A 23 -14.44 12.91 -12.67
N ASN A 24 -14.28 13.68 -11.60
CA ASN A 24 -13.48 14.90 -11.59
C ASN A 24 -11.96 14.62 -11.49
N VAL A 25 -11.59 13.38 -11.17
CA VAL A 25 -10.18 12.98 -11.07
C VAL A 25 -9.72 12.56 -12.47
N LEU A 26 -8.86 13.38 -13.04
CA LEU A 26 -8.30 13.15 -14.38
C LEU A 26 -6.97 12.40 -14.37
N SER A 27 -6.33 12.27 -13.21
CA SER A 27 -5.09 11.51 -13.05
C SER A 27 -5.05 10.79 -11.73
N GLU A 28 -4.79 9.49 -11.77
CA GLU A 28 -4.46 8.74 -10.57
C GLU A 28 -3.00 9.01 -10.18
N PRO A 29 -2.66 9.05 -8.88
CA PRO A 29 -1.27 9.15 -8.47
C PRO A 29 -0.48 7.95 -9.02
N PRO A 30 0.80 8.14 -9.37
CA PRO A 30 1.59 7.06 -9.95
C PRO A 30 1.59 5.83 -9.05
N SER A 31 1.35 4.67 -9.65
CA SER A 31 1.35 3.38 -8.93
C SER A 31 2.75 3.01 -8.43
N SER A 32 3.80 3.52 -9.06
CA SER A 32 5.19 3.24 -8.71
C SER A 32 5.93 4.48 -8.20
N PHE A 33 6.86 4.28 -7.27
CA PHE A 33 7.71 5.33 -6.72
C PHE A 33 9.15 4.82 -6.50
N ARG A 34 10.09 5.77 -6.45
CA ARG A 34 11.50 5.50 -6.14
C ARG A 34 11.68 5.50 -4.63
N ALA A 35 12.11 4.39 -4.09
CA ALA A 35 12.33 4.21 -2.65
C ALA A 35 13.78 4.48 -2.20
N GLY A 36 14.63 5.03 -3.07
CA GLY A 36 15.99 5.38 -2.74
C GLY A 36 16.99 4.23 -2.90
N ASP A 37 18.19 4.43 -2.37
CA ASP A 37 19.27 3.46 -2.49
C ASP A 37 19.08 2.31 -1.48
N MET A 38 19.32 1.09 -1.96
CA MET A 38 19.26 -0.15 -1.18
C MET A 38 20.15 -0.13 0.06
N LEU A 39 21.33 0.54 -0.01
CA LEU A 39 22.31 0.59 1.07
C LEU A 39 21.88 1.48 2.25
N THR A 40 20.87 2.32 2.06
CA THR A 40 20.36 3.20 3.13
C THR A 40 19.46 2.48 4.14
N TYR A 41 18.99 1.29 3.81
CA TYR A 41 18.07 0.54 4.68
C TYR A 41 18.83 -0.26 5.74
N GLU A 42 18.58 0.06 7.00
CA GLU A 42 19.16 -0.63 8.15
C GLU A 42 18.43 -1.96 8.43
N PRO A 43 19.16 -3.01 8.84
CA PRO A 43 18.54 -4.31 9.17
C PRO A 43 17.54 -4.20 10.33
N ASN A 44 16.41 -4.91 10.20
CA ASN A 44 15.33 -4.98 11.19
C ASN A 44 14.70 -3.61 11.53
N LYS A 45 14.70 -2.69 10.56
CA LYS A 45 14.10 -1.37 10.69
C LYS A 45 12.99 -1.18 9.67
N VAL A 46 11.92 -0.55 10.11
CA VAL A 46 10.81 -0.12 9.24
C VAL A 46 11.07 1.33 8.83
N ASP A 47 11.14 1.57 7.53
CA ASP A 47 11.17 2.94 7.00
C ASP A 47 9.74 3.41 6.74
N ASP A 48 9.31 4.43 7.47
CA ASP A 48 7.98 5.04 7.40
C ASP A 48 7.91 6.22 6.44
N LYS A 49 9.01 6.60 5.81
CA LYS A 49 9.11 7.73 4.88
C LYS A 49 8.06 7.67 3.76
N TYR A 50 7.67 6.46 3.35
CA TYR A 50 6.72 6.24 2.26
C TYR A 50 5.32 5.87 2.75
N LYS A 51 5.04 6.04 4.05
CA LYS A 51 3.74 5.74 4.66
C LYS A 51 2.60 6.52 3.97
N ASP A 52 2.82 7.79 3.67
CA ASP A 52 1.81 8.66 3.04
C ASP A 52 1.50 8.27 1.59
N VAL A 53 2.45 7.60 0.91
CA VAL A 53 2.20 7.02 -0.42
C VAL A 53 1.68 5.60 -0.36
N GLY A 54 1.43 5.08 0.84
CA GLY A 54 0.77 3.80 1.08
C GLY A 54 1.69 2.59 1.22
N ALA A 55 2.98 2.78 1.51
CA ALA A 55 3.94 1.69 1.65
C ALA A 55 4.90 1.89 2.82
N TRP A 56 5.30 0.78 3.47
CA TRP A 56 6.52 0.72 4.29
C TRP A 56 7.58 -0.07 3.56
N VAL A 57 8.80 0.42 3.56
CA VAL A 57 9.96 -0.32 3.05
C VAL A 57 10.74 -0.87 4.23
N ILE A 58 11.01 -2.16 4.21
CA ILE A 58 11.55 -2.87 5.35
C ILE A 58 12.71 -3.74 4.90
N ARG A 59 13.83 -3.66 5.62
CA ARG A 59 14.91 -4.63 5.53
C ARG A 59 14.85 -5.53 6.74
N ALA A 60 14.67 -6.83 6.53
CA ALA A 60 14.64 -7.81 7.60
C ALA A 60 15.05 -9.20 7.08
N ARG A 61 15.29 -10.12 8.02
CA ARG A 61 15.51 -11.53 7.67
C ARG A 61 14.18 -12.24 7.47
N ASP A 62 14.13 -13.04 6.42
CA ASP A 62 12.98 -13.90 6.15
C ASP A 62 13.02 -15.20 7.00
N GLU A 63 12.02 -16.06 6.78
CA GLU A 63 11.90 -17.36 7.46
C GLU A 63 13.08 -18.33 7.15
N ARG A 64 13.80 -18.08 6.05
CA ARG A 64 15.00 -18.82 5.63
C ARG A 64 16.31 -18.15 6.06
N ASN A 65 16.22 -17.13 6.94
CA ASN A 65 17.36 -16.34 7.42
C ASN A 65 18.12 -15.57 6.33
N ARG A 66 17.49 -15.30 5.16
CA ARG A 66 18.03 -14.46 4.11
C ARG A 66 17.77 -12.99 4.44
N ASP A 67 18.75 -12.13 4.22
CA ASP A 67 18.60 -10.68 4.36
C ASP A 67 17.87 -10.15 3.13
N ILE A 68 16.66 -9.63 3.31
CA ILE A 68 15.80 -9.19 2.22
C ILE A 68 15.24 -7.79 2.49
N ILE A 69 14.97 -7.06 1.41
CA ILE A 69 14.18 -5.83 1.43
C ILE A 69 12.85 -6.11 0.74
N TYR A 70 11.77 -5.67 1.36
CA TYR A 70 10.40 -5.79 0.83
C TYR A 70 9.57 -4.56 1.16
N ALA A 71 8.53 -4.33 0.39
CA ALA A 71 7.58 -3.24 0.62
C ALA A 71 6.22 -3.79 1.06
N LEU A 72 5.72 -3.36 2.23
CA LEU A 72 4.40 -3.72 2.74
C LEU A 72 3.37 -2.64 2.44
N SER A 73 2.17 -3.07 2.12
CA SER A 73 1.00 -2.19 2.05
C SER A 73 0.66 -1.62 3.43
N THR A 74 0.33 -0.32 3.49
CA THR A 74 -0.16 0.32 4.72
C THR A 74 -1.63 0.04 4.99
N VAL A 75 -2.28 -0.80 4.19
CA VAL A 75 -3.71 -1.09 4.28
C VAL A 75 -3.94 -2.32 5.14
N CYS A 76 -4.57 -2.14 6.31
CA CYS A 76 -4.96 -3.24 7.19
C CYS A 76 -5.97 -4.16 6.50
N THR A 77 -5.70 -5.45 6.54
CA THR A 77 -6.53 -6.48 5.86
C THR A 77 -7.88 -6.73 6.54
N HIS A 78 -8.17 -6.06 7.68
CA HIS A 78 -9.49 -6.08 8.28
C HIS A 78 -10.47 -5.18 7.52
N LEU A 79 -10.32 -3.86 7.63
CA LEU A 79 -11.21 -2.85 7.03
C LEU A 79 -10.46 -1.64 6.46
N GLY A 80 -9.20 -1.80 6.08
CA GLY A 80 -8.46 -0.79 5.31
C GLY A 80 -7.79 0.32 6.11
N CYS A 81 -7.90 0.36 7.45
CA CYS A 81 -7.19 1.35 8.25
C CYS A 81 -5.66 1.22 8.11
N THR A 82 -4.91 2.28 8.38
CA THR A 82 -3.44 2.24 8.37
C THR A 82 -2.90 1.83 9.74
N PRO A 83 -2.27 0.65 9.91
CA PRO A 83 -1.58 0.29 11.14
C PRO A 83 -0.38 1.21 11.38
N ASN A 84 -0.05 1.48 12.65
CA ASN A 84 1.15 2.20 13.03
C ASN A 84 2.26 1.24 13.44
N TRP A 85 3.51 1.53 13.06
CA TRP A 85 4.65 0.81 13.57
C TRP A 85 4.96 1.27 14.99
N LEU A 86 5.08 0.33 15.91
CA LEU A 86 5.46 0.56 17.30
C LEU A 86 6.89 0.03 17.51
N GLU A 87 7.86 0.94 17.50
CA GLU A 87 9.28 0.58 17.56
C GLU A 87 9.63 -0.16 18.86
N SER A 88 9.02 0.24 20.00
CA SER A 88 9.23 -0.40 21.29
C SER A 88 8.72 -1.83 21.37
N GLU A 89 7.69 -2.17 20.60
CA GLU A 89 7.04 -3.47 20.60
C GLU A 89 7.38 -4.31 19.36
N LYS A 90 8.14 -3.72 18.42
CA LYS A 90 8.54 -4.35 17.14
C LYS A 90 7.37 -4.97 16.37
N LYS A 91 6.23 -4.25 16.34
CA LYS A 91 5.02 -4.68 15.66
C LYS A 91 4.26 -3.52 15.03
N PHE A 92 3.46 -3.82 14.03
CA PHE A 92 2.42 -2.91 13.57
C PHE A 92 1.15 -3.10 14.38
N LYS A 93 0.51 -2.02 14.80
CA LYS A 93 -0.76 -2.03 15.52
C LYS A 93 -1.78 -1.17 14.78
N CYS A 94 -2.89 -1.76 14.40
CA CYS A 94 -3.99 -1.04 13.76
C CYS A 94 -4.82 -0.31 14.83
N PRO A 95 -4.97 1.03 14.75
CA PRO A 95 -5.67 1.78 15.79
C PRO A 95 -7.19 1.59 15.77
N CYS A 96 -7.75 1.14 14.63
CA CYS A 96 -9.20 1.03 14.47
C CYS A 96 -9.80 -0.11 15.31
N HIS A 97 -9.25 -1.32 15.20
CA HIS A 97 -9.81 -2.51 15.87
C HIS A 97 -8.73 -3.41 16.50
N GLY A 98 -7.51 -2.91 16.64
CA GLY A 98 -6.47 -3.59 17.39
C GLY A 98 -5.73 -4.71 16.67
N SER A 99 -5.90 -4.89 15.34
CA SER A 99 -5.10 -5.88 14.61
C SER A 99 -3.61 -5.65 14.76
N GLY A 100 -2.86 -6.71 15.07
CA GLY A 100 -1.41 -6.69 15.20
C GLY A 100 -0.72 -7.47 14.09
N PHE A 101 0.38 -6.91 13.54
CA PHE A 101 1.19 -7.56 12.53
C PHE A 101 2.67 -7.51 12.91
N ARG A 102 3.38 -8.60 12.65
CA ARG A 102 4.84 -8.66 12.82
C ARG A 102 5.53 -7.74 11.82
N ILE A 103 6.82 -7.48 12.02
CA ILE A 103 7.63 -6.72 11.05
C ILE A 103 7.52 -7.32 9.64
N SER A 104 7.43 -8.64 9.51
CA SER A 104 7.23 -9.34 8.24
C SER A 104 5.88 -9.06 7.55
N GLY A 105 4.92 -8.42 8.25
CA GLY A 105 3.55 -8.21 7.78
C GLY A 105 2.59 -9.33 8.17
N VAL A 106 3.05 -10.41 8.81
CA VAL A 106 2.18 -11.52 9.24
C VAL A 106 1.32 -11.08 10.41
N ASN A 107 0.00 -11.25 10.28
CA ASN A 107 -0.95 -10.98 11.36
C ASN A 107 -0.81 -12.02 12.48
N PHE A 108 -0.94 -11.58 13.71
CA PHE A 108 -0.88 -12.46 14.90
C PHE A 108 -1.90 -12.06 15.98
N GLU A 109 -2.53 -10.91 15.84
CA GLU A 109 -3.45 -10.35 16.82
C GLU A 109 -4.59 -9.60 16.14
N GLY A 110 -5.79 -9.69 16.72
CA GLY A 110 -6.96 -8.92 16.36
C GLY A 110 -7.71 -9.43 15.14
N PRO A 111 -8.67 -8.64 14.60
CA PRO A 111 -9.63 -9.16 13.64
C PRO A 111 -9.09 -9.28 12.20
N ALA A 112 -7.88 -8.85 11.88
CA ALA A 112 -7.32 -8.97 10.53
C ALA A 112 -7.22 -10.44 10.10
N PRO A 113 -7.88 -10.86 9.00
CA PRO A 113 -7.98 -12.26 8.62
C PRO A 113 -6.70 -12.81 7.95
N ARG A 114 -5.84 -11.94 7.43
CA ARG A 114 -4.66 -12.34 6.65
C ARG A 114 -3.50 -11.36 6.82
N PRO A 115 -2.27 -11.73 6.42
CA PRO A 115 -1.10 -10.85 6.41
C PRO A 115 -1.32 -9.58 5.57
N LEU A 116 -0.51 -8.55 5.84
CA LEU A 116 -0.41 -7.39 4.96
C LEU A 116 0.13 -7.82 3.59
N GLU A 117 -0.33 -7.17 2.54
CA GLU A 117 0.14 -7.46 1.19
C GLU A 117 1.55 -6.89 0.98
N ARG A 118 2.38 -7.59 0.22
CA ARG A 118 3.63 -7.03 -0.31
C ARG A 118 3.37 -6.40 -1.67
N PHE A 119 4.10 -5.33 -1.96
CA PHE A 119 4.14 -4.73 -3.29
C PHE A 119 5.28 -5.30 -4.12
N ALA A 120 5.16 -5.20 -5.45
CA ALA A 120 6.27 -5.52 -6.32
C ALA A 120 7.43 -4.54 -6.06
N ILE A 121 8.64 -5.10 -6.02
CA ILE A 121 9.86 -4.36 -5.73
C ILE A 121 10.95 -4.79 -6.69
N ARG A 122 11.69 -3.84 -7.24
CA ARG A 122 12.82 -4.12 -8.14
C ARG A 122 13.97 -3.13 -7.88
N LYS A 123 15.16 -3.55 -8.23
CA LYS A 123 16.36 -2.71 -8.19
C LYS A 123 16.73 -2.29 -9.61
N THR A 124 17.08 -1.03 -9.80
CA THR A 124 17.68 -0.55 -11.05
C THR A 124 19.17 -0.88 -11.10
N ASP A 125 19.79 -0.76 -12.27
CA ASP A 125 21.23 -0.94 -12.45
C ASP A 125 22.04 0.04 -11.59
N GLU A 126 21.46 1.19 -11.26
CA GLU A 126 22.04 2.21 -10.38
C GLU A 126 21.90 1.89 -8.87
N GLY A 127 21.30 0.75 -8.51
CA GLY A 127 21.08 0.37 -7.10
C GLY A 127 19.83 0.97 -6.47
N ILE A 128 19.01 1.73 -7.21
CA ILE A 128 17.82 2.39 -6.69
C ILE A 128 16.66 1.43 -6.64
N ILE A 129 15.96 1.39 -5.52
CA ILE A 129 14.75 0.60 -5.31
C ILE A 129 13.55 1.33 -5.94
N ILE A 130 12.76 0.57 -6.70
CA ILE A 130 11.46 0.99 -7.21
C ILE A 130 10.40 0.06 -6.66
N VAL A 131 9.36 0.64 -6.06
CA VAL A 131 8.19 -0.08 -5.55
C VAL A 131 7.01 0.19 -6.48
N ASP A 132 6.32 -0.88 -6.90
CA ASP A 132 5.12 -0.79 -7.74
C ASP A 132 3.91 -1.33 -6.96
N LYS A 133 3.00 -0.42 -6.58
CA LYS A 133 1.79 -0.73 -5.81
C LYS A 133 0.67 -1.34 -6.64
N SER A 134 0.79 -1.33 -7.97
CA SER A 134 -0.21 -1.96 -8.85
C SER A 134 -0.18 -3.48 -8.77
N ARG A 135 0.98 -4.06 -8.40
CA ARG A 135 1.15 -5.51 -8.21
C ARG A 135 1.29 -5.82 -6.73
N LYS A 136 0.43 -6.70 -6.24
CA LYS A 136 0.36 -7.12 -4.84
C LYS A 136 0.56 -8.62 -4.72
N PHE A 137 1.24 -9.02 -3.65
CA PHE A 137 1.56 -10.41 -3.35
C PHE A 137 0.99 -10.78 -1.99
N GLN A 138 0.24 -11.87 -1.95
CA GLN A 138 -0.44 -12.39 -0.76
C GLN A 138 0.28 -13.64 -0.23
N LYS A 139 0.57 -13.65 1.07
CA LYS A 139 1.29 -14.78 1.72
C LYS A 139 0.49 -16.07 1.66
N GLU A 140 -0.80 -16.01 1.92
CA GLU A 140 -1.71 -17.15 1.93
C GLU A 140 -1.84 -17.86 0.58
N LEU A 141 -1.48 -17.16 -0.51
CA LEU A 141 -1.42 -17.72 -1.86
C LEU A 141 0.00 -18.18 -2.24
N GLY A 142 0.96 -18.16 -1.30
CA GLY A 142 2.35 -18.51 -1.56
C GLY A 142 3.14 -17.48 -2.38
N GLN A 143 2.53 -16.34 -2.70
CA GLN A 143 3.11 -15.34 -3.60
C GLN A 143 4.30 -14.57 -3.00
N TRP A 144 4.57 -14.68 -1.71
CA TRP A 144 5.76 -14.05 -1.10
C TRP A 144 7.07 -14.73 -1.48
N GLU A 145 7.02 -15.90 -2.11
CA GLU A 145 8.18 -16.58 -2.70
C GLU A 145 8.53 -16.07 -4.11
N ASP A 146 7.66 -15.28 -4.71
CA ASP A 146 7.90 -14.64 -6.01
C ASP A 146 9.09 -13.67 -5.90
N SER A 147 10.00 -13.73 -6.88
CA SER A 147 11.19 -12.89 -6.95
C SER A 147 10.91 -11.40 -6.98
N ASP A 148 9.71 -11.01 -7.46
CA ASP A 148 9.28 -9.60 -7.51
C ASP A 148 8.70 -9.11 -6.17
N SER A 149 8.51 -10.00 -5.17
CA SER A 149 7.95 -9.64 -3.86
C SER A 149 9.01 -9.19 -2.84
N TYR A 150 10.30 -9.36 -3.14
CA TYR A 150 11.43 -8.97 -2.30
C TYR A 150 12.71 -8.80 -3.10
N LEU A 151 13.71 -8.15 -2.50
CA LEU A 151 15.09 -8.06 -3.01
C LEU A 151 16.03 -8.74 -2.03
N LEU A 152 16.96 -9.52 -2.54
CA LEU A 152 18.10 -10.01 -1.74
C LEU A 152 19.14 -8.90 -1.57
N VAL A 153 19.67 -8.78 -0.36
CA VAL A 153 20.71 -7.78 -0.01
C VAL A 153 22.09 -8.42 -0.06
#